data_fb16d97eaae884b60d91d5cf92658be9
#
_entry.id   fb16d97eaae884b60d91d5cf92658be9
#
_cell.length_a   1.000
_cell.length_b   1.000
_cell.length_c   1.000
_cell.angle_alpha   90.00
_cell.angle_beta   90.00
_cell.angle_gamma   90.00
#
_symmetry.space_group_name_H-M   'P 1'
#
loop_
_entity.id
_entity.type
_entity.pdbx_description
1 polymer ?
#
loop_
_entity_poly.entity_id
_entity_poly.type
_entity_poly.pdbx_seq_one_letter_code
_entity_poly.pdbx_strand_id
1 'polypeptide(L)'
;MQRTLTETPRVFHVNWFRKDGDGRFLWPGFGENMRILKWIVDRSRVRALARETPIGWMPRYEDIDWSGLPFPKEAFEELQSFRGAEWISEVIGHEELFIHLHDHLPPEMIYERELLICRLRLD
;
A
#
# COMPACT_ATOMS: atom_id res chain seq x y z
N MET A 1 14.14 2.99 14.69
CA MET A 1 14.96 2.32 13.66
C MET A 1 15.59 3.29 12.65
N GLN A 2 14.88 4.30 12.15
CA GLN A 2 15.43 5.29 11.19
C GLN A 2 16.61 6.13 11.71
N ARG A 3 16.70 6.40 12.99
CA ARG A 3 17.72 7.29 13.58
C ARG A 3 19.16 6.74 13.62
N THR A 4 19.32 5.43 13.42
CA THR A 4 20.63 4.75 13.54
C THR A 4 21.15 4.17 12.23
N LEU A 5 20.34 4.18 11.17
CA LEU A 5 20.71 3.64 9.86
C LEU A 5 20.97 4.78 8.88
N THR A 6 22.12 4.76 8.22
CA THR A 6 22.47 5.68 7.13
C THR A 6 21.60 5.41 5.88
N GLU A 7 21.22 4.15 5.68
CA GLU A 7 20.27 3.74 4.66
C GLU A 7 19.16 2.90 5.31
N THR A 8 17.92 3.36 5.21
CA THR A 8 16.77 2.66 5.77
C THR A 8 16.14 1.74 4.74
N PRO A 9 15.72 0.51 5.12
CA PRO A 9 14.99 -0.37 4.23
C PRO A 9 13.63 0.25 3.89
N ARG A 10 13.19 0.06 2.65
CA ARG A 10 11.83 0.42 2.22
C ARG A 10 10.88 -0.73 2.54
N VAL A 11 9.70 -0.40 3.03
CA VAL A 11 8.67 -1.38 3.36
C VAL A 11 7.54 -1.24 2.34
N PHE A 12 7.12 -2.37 1.78
CA PHE A 12 6.00 -2.45 0.85
C PHE A 12 4.95 -3.39 1.42
N HIS A 13 3.69 -2.97 1.30
CA HIS A 13 2.55 -3.81 1.62
C HIS A 13 1.86 -4.23 0.33
N VAL A 14 1.57 -5.52 0.19
CA VAL A 14 0.88 -6.08 -0.98
C VAL A 14 -0.34 -6.89 -0.54
N ASN A 15 -1.43 -6.82 -1.29
CA ASN A 15 -2.61 -7.63 -1.09
C ASN A 15 -2.93 -8.39 -2.38
N TRP A 16 -2.62 -9.69 -2.39
CA TRP A 16 -2.89 -10.58 -3.52
C TRP A 16 -4.31 -11.14 -3.52
N PHE A 17 -5.08 -10.92 -2.45
CA PHE A 17 -6.33 -11.62 -2.18
C PHE A 17 -7.57 -10.72 -2.25
N ARG A 18 -7.43 -9.50 -2.78
CA ARG A 18 -8.57 -8.62 -2.98
C ARG A 18 -9.56 -9.25 -3.94
N LYS A 19 -10.85 -9.16 -3.59
CA LYS A 19 -11.94 -9.71 -4.37
C LYS A 19 -12.81 -8.60 -4.94
N ASP A 20 -13.44 -8.88 -6.07
CA ASP A 20 -14.50 -8.07 -6.66
C ASP A 20 -15.85 -8.26 -5.91
N GLY A 21 -16.90 -7.57 -6.38
CA GLY A 21 -18.24 -7.66 -5.82
C GLY A 21 -18.87 -9.05 -5.92
N ASP A 22 -18.39 -9.89 -6.81
CA ASP A 22 -18.85 -11.29 -7.01
C ASP A 22 -18.01 -12.29 -6.21
N GLY A 23 -17.04 -11.84 -5.42
CA GLY A 23 -16.17 -12.68 -4.60
C GLY A 23 -15.02 -13.35 -5.35
N ARG A 24 -14.73 -12.95 -6.60
CA ARG A 24 -13.60 -13.45 -7.40
C ARG A 24 -12.36 -12.64 -7.12
N PHE A 25 -11.19 -13.28 -7.12
CA PHE A 25 -9.92 -12.55 -6.96
C PHE A 25 -9.67 -11.60 -8.14
N LEU A 26 -9.39 -10.35 -7.82
CA LEU A 26 -9.01 -9.35 -8.82
C LEU A 26 -7.61 -9.60 -9.39
N TRP A 27 -6.67 -10.04 -8.55
CA TRP A 27 -5.32 -10.37 -9.01
C TRP A 27 -5.33 -11.73 -9.73
N PRO A 28 -4.69 -11.86 -10.91
CA PRO A 28 -4.79 -13.06 -11.74
C PRO A 28 -4.08 -14.30 -11.16
N GLY A 29 -3.28 -14.16 -10.11
CA GLY A 29 -2.70 -15.28 -9.40
C GLY A 29 -1.20 -15.22 -9.18
N PHE A 30 -0.68 -16.21 -8.48
CA PHE A 30 0.70 -16.28 -8.01
C PHE A 30 1.75 -16.14 -9.13
N GLY A 31 1.49 -16.72 -10.30
CA GLY A 31 2.40 -16.66 -11.44
C GLY A 31 2.73 -15.23 -11.90
N GLU A 32 1.84 -14.27 -11.62
CA GLU A 32 1.98 -12.87 -12.04
C GLU A 32 2.60 -11.97 -10.97
N ASN A 33 2.86 -12.49 -9.76
CA ASN A 33 3.39 -11.71 -8.65
C ASN A 33 4.75 -11.06 -8.96
N MET A 34 5.57 -11.70 -9.81
CA MET A 34 6.87 -11.17 -10.20
C MET A 34 6.79 -9.81 -10.89
N ARG A 35 5.67 -9.45 -11.53
CA ARG A 35 5.46 -8.14 -12.14
C ARG A 35 5.49 -7.02 -11.10
N ILE A 36 4.79 -7.20 -9.99
CA ILE A 36 4.78 -6.25 -8.86
C ILE A 36 6.11 -6.28 -8.11
N LEU A 37 6.68 -7.47 -7.88
CA LEU A 37 7.99 -7.60 -7.21
C LEU A 37 9.09 -6.91 -8.02
N LYS A 38 9.07 -7.00 -9.35
CA LYS A 38 9.99 -6.26 -10.22
C LYS A 38 9.84 -4.75 -10.02
N TRP A 39 8.60 -4.23 -10.02
CA TRP A 39 8.36 -2.82 -9.76
C TRP A 39 8.89 -2.40 -8.37
N ILE A 40 8.67 -3.20 -7.33
CA ILE A 40 9.17 -2.95 -5.96
C ILE A 40 10.70 -2.83 -5.96
N VAL A 41 11.40 -3.75 -6.62
CA VAL A 41 12.86 -3.72 -6.73
C VAL A 41 13.33 -2.47 -7.49
N ASP A 42 12.69 -2.16 -8.62
CA ASP A 42 13.03 -1.00 -9.44
C ASP A 42 12.72 0.30 -8.67
N ARG A 43 11.62 0.36 -7.92
CA ARG A 43 11.29 1.49 -7.04
C ARG A 43 12.30 1.68 -5.92
N SER A 44 12.77 0.60 -5.32
CA SER A 44 13.80 0.63 -4.28
C SER A 44 15.14 1.15 -4.81
N ARG A 45 15.42 0.95 -6.09
CA ARG A 45 16.61 1.45 -6.80
C ARG A 45 16.40 2.79 -7.48
N VAL A 46 15.28 3.47 -7.23
CA VAL A 46 14.91 4.76 -7.85
C VAL A 46 14.84 4.68 -9.39
N ARG A 47 14.44 3.54 -9.92
CA ARG A 47 14.31 3.27 -11.38
C ARG A 47 12.86 3.23 -11.86
N ALA A 48 11.88 3.16 -10.94
CA ALA A 48 10.46 3.15 -11.26
C ALA A 48 9.75 4.37 -10.68
N LEU A 49 8.77 4.87 -11.40
CA LEU A 49 7.87 5.91 -10.94
C LEU A 49 6.80 5.35 -10.01
N ALA A 50 6.10 6.23 -9.32
CA ALA A 50 4.98 5.92 -8.48
C ALA A 50 4.04 7.13 -8.40
N ARG A 51 2.77 6.91 -8.06
CA ARG A 51 1.83 7.97 -7.68
C ARG A 51 1.69 8.01 -6.16
N GLU A 52 1.56 9.20 -5.63
CA GLU A 52 1.23 9.39 -4.22
C GLU A 52 -0.26 9.10 -4.00
N THR A 53 -0.57 8.46 -2.88
CA THR A 53 -1.93 8.21 -2.40
C THR A 53 -1.98 8.46 -0.89
N PRO A 54 -3.15 8.64 -0.28
CA PRO A 54 -3.25 8.81 1.17
C PRO A 54 -2.60 7.68 1.99
N ILE A 55 -2.59 6.46 1.44
CA ILE A 55 -2.03 5.26 2.10
C ILE A 55 -0.58 4.94 1.69
N GLY A 56 0.03 5.77 0.83
CA GLY A 56 1.42 5.62 0.42
C GLY A 56 1.64 5.69 -1.10
N TRP A 57 2.83 5.32 -1.53
CA TRP A 57 3.23 5.33 -2.93
C TRP A 57 2.82 4.05 -3.63
N MET A 58 2.06 4.15 -4.72
CA MET A 58 1.53 3.03 -5.48
C MET A 58 1.98 3.11 -6.96
N PRO A 59 2.12 1.96 -7.65
CA PRO A 59 2.37 1.97 -9.09
C PRO A 59 1.16 2.48 -9.88
N ARG A 60 1.40 3.12 -11.02
CA ARG A 60 0.37 3.31 -12.04
C ARG A 60 0.31 2.06 -12.92
N TYR A 61 -0.76 1.92 -13.69
CA TYR A 61 -0.88 0.82 -14.65
C TYR A 61 0.33 0.75 -15.61
N GLU A 62 0.77 1.91 -16.08
CA GLU A 62 1.88 2.06 -17.02
C GLU A 62 3.26 1.73 -16.41
N ASP A 63 3.36 1.67 -15.09
CA ASP A 63 4.60 1.36 -14.40
C ASP A 63 4.86 -0.16 -14.27
N ILE A 64 3.87 -0.98 -14.64
CA ILE A 64 3.92 -2.45 -14.57
C ILE A 64 4.10 -3.02 -15.98
N ASP A 65 4.93 -4.03 -16.10
CA ASP A 65 5.10 -4.78 -17.34
C ASP A 65 3.98 -5.82 -17.49
N TRP A 66 3.05 -5.55 -18.42
CA TRP A 66 1.91 -6.43 -18.74
C TRP A 66 2.17 -7.35 -19.94
N SER A 67 3.41 -7.44 -20.43
CA SER A 67 3.75 -8.29 -21.55
C SER A 67 3.29 -9.74 -21.34
N GLY A 68 2.57 -10.29 -22.29
CA GLY A 68 2.04 -11.64 -22.23
C GLY A 68 0.80 -11.84 -21.33
N LEU A 69 0.33 -10.80 -20.64
CA LEU A 69 -0.88 -10.83 -19.84
C LEU A 69 -1.80 -9.65 -20.23
N PRO A 70 -2.93 -9.88 -20.92
CA PRO A 70 -3.89 -8.83 -21.25
C PRO A 70 -4.73 -8.46 -20.01
N PHE A 71 -4.09 -7.88 -19.00
CA PHE A 71 -4.76 -7.45 -17.78
C PHE A 71 -5.40 -6.07 -17.99
N PRO A 72 -6.74 -5.92 -17.83
CA PRO A 72 -7.42 -4.66 -18.10
C PRO A 72 -6.97 -3.56 -17.12
N LYS A 73 -6.84 -2.33 -17.63
CA LYS A 73 -6.48 -1.17 -16.82
C LYS A 73 -7.52 -0.91 -15.72
N GLU A 74 -8.79 -1.05 -16.05
CA GLU A 74 -9.92 -0.87 -15.14
C GLU A 74 -9.86 -1.86 -13.96
N ALA A 75 -9.50 -3.11 -14.22
CA ALA A 75 -9.33 -4.11 -13.18
C ALA A 75 -8.14 -3.79 -12.26
N PHE A 76 -7.05 -3.22 -12.81
CA PHE A 76 -5.93 -2.76 -12.02
C PHE A 76 -6.28 -1.54 -11.17
N GLU A 77 -7.05 -0.61 -11.71
CA GLU A 77 -7.54 0.57 -10.97
C GLU A 77 -8.49 0.16 -9.85
N GLU A 78 -9.38 -0.80 -10.10
CA GLU A 78 -10.24 -1.38 -9.05
C GLU A 78 -9.41 -2.05 -7.95
N LEU A 79 -8.38 -2.81 -8.35
CA LEU A 79 -7.46 -3.48 -7.41
C LEU A 79 -6.74 -2.47 -6.49
N GLN A 80 -6.47 -1.27 -6.99
CA GLN A 80 -5.83 -0.19 -6.23
C GLN A 80 -6.82 0.80 -5.60
N SER A 81 -8.11 0.67 -5.87
CA SER A 81 -9.12 1.56 -5.30
C SER A 81 -9.20 1.41 -3.79
N PHE A 82 -9.48 2.49 -3.09
CA PHE A 82 -9.74 2.46 -1.65
C PHE A 82 -10.89 3.43 -1.33
N ARG A 83 -11.57 3.17 -0.23
CA ARG A 83 -12.61 4.06 0.30
C ARG A 83 -12.09 4.71 1.56
N GLY A 84 -11.96 6.03 1.55
CA GLY A 84 -11.43 6.79 2.69
C GLY A 84 -12.16 6.50 4.00
N ALA A 85 -13.48 6.37 3.97
CA ALA A 85 -14.28 6.06 5.15
C ALA A 85 -13.95 4.67 5.76
N GLU A 86 -13.72 3.65 4.94
CA GLU A 86 -13.34 2.31 5.40
C GLU A 86 -11.93 2.36 6.04
N TRP A 87 -10.99 3.06 5.41
CA TRP A 87 -9.65 3.25 5.94
C TRP A 87 -9.63 4.06 7.23
N ILE A 88 -10.45 5.12 7.35
CA ILE A 88 -10.58 5.88 8.59
C ILE A 88 -11.08 4.98 9.72
N SER A 89 -12.10 4.15 9.46
CA SER A 89 -12.61 3.19 10.44
C SER A 89 -11.53 2.23 10.92
N GLU A 90 -10.73 1.71 10.00
CA GLU A 90 -9.60 0.81 10.30
C GLU A 90 -8.53 1.50 11.14
N VAL A 91 -8.14 2.73 10.77
CA VAL A 91 -7.13 3.51 11.52
C VAL A 91 -7.61 3.89 12.91
N ILE A 92 -8.92 4.13 13.10
CA ILE A 92 -9.50 4.34 14.43
C ILE A 92 -9.35 3.06 15.28
N GLY A 93 -9.56 1.88 14.68
CA GLY A 93 -9.36 0.59 15.36
C GLY A 93 -7.92 0.35 15.83
N HIS A 94 -6.91 1.00 15.23
CA HIS A 94 -5.53 0.92 15.72
C HIS A 94 -5.32 1.52 17.12
N GLU A 95 -6.25 2.35 17.60
CA GLU A 95 -6.14 2.98 18.92
C GLU A 95 -6.08 1.97 20.04
N GLU A 96 -6.88 0.92 19.97
CA GLU A 96 -6.87 -0.18 20.96
C GLU A 96 -5.49 -0.86 21.02
N LEU A 97 -4.90 -1.14 19.86
CA LEU A 97 -3.55 -1.70 19.78
C LEU A 97 -2.52 -0.73 20.37
N PHE A 98 -2.62 0.56 20.08
CA PHE A 98 -1.70 1.57 20.59
C PHE A 98 -1.78 1.72 22.10
N ILE A 99 -2.99 1.67 22.68
CA ILE A 99 -3.21 1.65 24.13
C ILE A 99 -2.58 0.40 24.74
N HIS A 100 -2.74 -0.76 24.09
CA HIS A 100 -2.17 -2.02 24.59
C HIS A 100 -0.64 -2.01 24.58
N LEU A 101 -0.01 -1.38 23.59
CA LEU A 101 1.44 -1.27 23.47
C LEU A 101 2.04 -0.18 24.35
N HIS A 102 1.27 0.82 24.74
CA HIS A 102 1.58 1.97 25.60
C HIS A 102 3.08 2.32 25.67
N ASP A 103 3.80 1.83 26.71
CA ASP A 103 5.22 2.16 26.95
C ASP A 103 6.19 1.64 25.89
N HIS A 104 5.76 0.71 25.04
CA HIS A 104 6.59 0.11 23.98
C HIS A 104 6.30 0.74 22.61
N LEU A 105 5.31 1.64 22.51
CA LEU A 105 4.98 2.30 21.26
C LEU A 105 5.92 3.48 20.99
N PRO A 106 6.67 3.47 19.87
CA PRO A 106 7.46 4.64 19.48
C PRO A 106 6.55 5.86 19.27
N PRO A 107 6.88 7.05 19.79
CA PRO A 107 6.06 8.26 19.62
C PRO A 107 5.80 8.60 18.14
N GLU A 108 6.73 8.27 17.26
CA GLU A 108 6.62 8.47 15.82
C GLU A 108 5.42 7.74 15.22
N MET A 109 5.02 6.58 15.76
CA MET A 109 3.85 5.83 15.30
C MET A 109 2.54 6.61 15.54
N ILE A 110 2.47 7.37 16.62
CA ILE A 110 1.30 8.22 16.93
C ILE A 110 1.20 9.32 15.86
N TYR A 111 2.30 9.98 15.55
CA TYR A 111 2.33 11.04 14.52
C TYR A 111 1.98 10.49 13.13
N GLU A 112 2.52 9.34 12.76
CA GLU A 112 2.20 8.71 11.47
C GLU A 112 0.72 8.35 11.36
N ARG A 113 0.11 7.86 12.45
CA ARG A 113 -1.34 7.58 12.50
C ARG A 113 -2.16 8.86 12.29
N GLU A 114 -1.82 9.95 12.98
CA GLU A 114 -2.51 11.24 12.83
C GLU A 114 -2.34 11.81 11.41
N LEU A 115 -1.15 11.73 10.83
CA LEU A 115 -0.90 12.14 9.45
C LEU A 115 -1.71 11.30 8.45
N LEU A 116 -1.84 10.00 8.70
CA LEU A 116 -2.67 9.12 7.87
C LEU A 116 -4.14 9.54 7.92
N ILE A 117 -4.68 9.81 9.11
CA ILE A 117 -6.06 10.29 9.28
C ILE A 117 -6.25 11.62 8.53
N CYS A 118 -5.31 12.55 8.63
CA CYS A 118 -5.37 13.81 7.91
C CYS A 118 -5.42 13.60 6.40
N ARG A 119 -4.53 12.77 5.85
CA ARG A 119 -4.49 12.46 4.41
C ARG A 119 -5.78 11.83 3.92
N LEU A 120 -6.34 10.88 4.69
CA LEU A 120 -7.59 10.19 4.34
C LEU A 120 -8.83 11.10 4.39
N ARG A 121 -8.77 12.22 5.10
CA ARG A 121 -9.87 13.20 5.17
C ARG A 121 -9.82 14.24 4.06
N LEU A 122 -8.68 14.40 3.42
CA LEU A 122 -8.48 15.39 2.34
C LEU A 122 -8.82 14.82 0.95
N ASP A 123 -8.97 13.51 0.83
CA ASP A 123 -9.30 12.77 -0.39
C ASP A 123 -10.80 12.45 -0.43
#